data_ad80a9b79934c3463cb56a06e6dc5b93
#
_entry.id   ad80a9b79934c3463cb56a06e6dc5b93
#
_cell.length_a   1.000
_cell.length_b   1.000
_cell.length_c   1.000
_cell.angle_alpha   90.00
_cell.angle_beta   90.00
_cell.angle_gamma   90.00
#
_symmetry.space_group_name_H-M   'P 1'
#
loop_
_entity.id
_entity.type
_entity.pdbx_description
1 polymer ?
#
loop_
_entity_poly.entity_id
_entity_poly.type
_entity_poly.pdbx_seq_one_letter_code
_entity_poly.pdbx_strand_id
1 'polypeptide(L)' 'MSDVYKKQIGGSHYKDMKIQPSEFINKNKLLFAEGNAIKYICRHAAKGEIQDLEKAKHYIDMIIERDYS' A
#
# COMPACT_ATOMS: atom_id res chain seq x y z
N MET A 1 -3.55 -8.34 19.69
CA MET A 1 -3.33 -8.01 18.27
C MET A 1 -3.38 -9.28 17.43
N SER A 2 -4.13 -9.25 16.38
CA SER A 2 -4.28 -10.42 15.51
C SER A 2 -3.01 -10.67 14.70
N ASP A 3 -2.63 -11.93 14.57
CA ASP A 3 -1.46 -12.33 13.76
C ASP A 3 -1.77 -12.27 12.25
N VAL A 4 -3.02 -12.06 11.88
CA VAL A 4 -3.41 -12.07 10.48
C VAL A 4 -2.66 -11.02 9.66
N TYR A 5 -2.35 -9.87 10.27
CA TYR A 5 -1.62 -8.82 9.56
C TYR A 5 -0.14 -9.12 9.41
N LYS A 6 0.39 -10.07 10.16
CA LYS A 6 1.81 -10.45 10.04
C LYS A 6 2.03 -11.59 9.07
N LYS A 7 0.96 -12.21 8.61
CA LYS A 7 1.04 -13.35 7.70
C LYS A 7 1.14 -12.85 6.26
N GLN A 8 2.15 -13.31 5.55
CA GLN A 8 2.40 -12.94 4.16
C GLN A 8 2.10 -14.13 3.28
N ILE A 9 1.04 -14.04 2.50
CA ILE A 9 0.65 -15.11 1.58
C ILE A 9 1.16 -14.73 0.19
N GLY A 10 1.98 -15.60 -0.39
CA GLY A 10 2.48 -15.39 -1.74
C GLY A 10 3.66 -14.44 -1.85
N GLY A 11 4.20 -13.99 -0.72
CA GLY A 11 5.35 -13.09 -0.77
C GLY A 11 5.73 -12.60 0.61
N SER A 12 6.81 -11.81 0.67
CA SER A 12 7.32 -11.32 1.93
C SER A 12 7.74 -9.85 1.83
N HIS A 13 7.05 -9.09 0.97
CA HIS A 13 7.44 -7.70 0.67
C HIS A 13 7.37 -6.77 1.88
N TYR A 14 6.53 -7.10 2.86
CA TYR A 14 6.31 -6.25 4.03
C TYR A 14 6.78 -6.92 5.31
N LYS A 15 7.53 -8.02 5.17
CA LYS A 15 7.87 -8.90 6.29
C LYS A 15 8.54 -8.16 7.45
N ASP A 16 9.43 -7.24 7.13
CA ASP A 16 10.22 -6.55 8.14
C ASP A 16 9.62 -5.21 8.59
N MET A 17 8.43 -4.87 8.11
CA MET A 17 7.80 -3.62 8.52
C MET A 17 7.18 -3.77 9.90
N LYS A 18 7.38 -2.76 10.73
CA LYS A 18 6.85 -2.78 12.10
C LYS A 18 5.33 -2.78 12.11
N ILE A 19 4.73 -2.01 11.21
CA ILE A 19 3.28 -1.99 11.03
C ILE A 19 3.04 -2.34 9.57
N GLN A 20 2.26 -3.39 9.35
CA GLN A 20 1.95 -3.82 7.99
C GLN A 20 1.08 -2.78 7.29
N PRO A 21 1.35 -2.48 6.02
CA PRO A 21 0.51 -1.53 5.28
C PRO A 21 -0.97 -1.91 5.32
N SER A 22 -1.29 -3.20 5.21
CA SER A 22 -2.68 -3.65 5.26
C SER A 22 -3.35 -3.31 6.59
N GLU A 23 -2.64 -3.43 7.69
CA GLU A 23 -3.19 -3.08 9.00
C GLU A 23 -3.44 -1.57 9.08
N PHE A 24 -2.47 -0.76 8.67
CA PHE A 24 -2.60 0.70 8.67
C PHE A 24 -3.79 1.14 7.81
N ILE A 25 -3.89 0.59 6.62
CA ILE A 25 -4.94 0.95 5.67
C ILE A 25 -6.32 0.59 6.22
N ASN A 26 -6.47 -0.64 6.69
CA ASN A 26 -7.76 -1.12 7.17
C ASN A 26 -8.20 -0.43 8.46
N LYS A 27 -7.29 -0.27 9.40
CA LYS A 27 -7.65 0.35 10.68
C LYS A 27 -7.98 1.81 10.56
N ASN A 28 -7.38 2.50 9.58
CA ASN A 28 -7.69 3.89 9.32
C ASN A 28 -8.83 4.05 8.31
N LYS A 29 -9.39 2.95 7.82
CA LYS A 29 -10.53 2.94 6.90
C LYS A 29 -10.27 3.77 5.65
N LEU A 30 -9.07 3.63 5.10
CA LEU A 30 -8.70 4.34 3.89
C LEU A 30 -9.38 3.73 2.68
N LEU A 31 -9.62 4.56 1.68
CA LEU A 31 -10.25 4.11 0.46
C LEU A 31 -9.25 3.38 -0.44
N PHE A 32 -9.78 2.79 -1.50
CA PHE A 32 -9.01 1.93 -2.39
C PHE A 32 -7.75 2.61 -2.95
N ALA A 33 -7.89 3.82 -3.49
CA ALA A 33 -6.76 4.48 -4.13
C ALA A 33 -5.68 4.85 -3.12
N GLU A 34 -6.08 5.39 -1.95
CA GLU A 34 -5.13 5.71 -0.90
C GLU A 34 -4.40 4.45 -0.42
N GLY A 35 -5.14 3.37 -0.22
CA GLY A 35 -4.55 2.12 0.22
C GLY A 35 -3.55 1.56 -0.78
N ASN A 36 -3.90 1.59 -2.05
CA ASN A 36 -2.99 1.07 -3.07
C ASN A 36 -1.75 1.95 -3.25
N ALA A 37 -1.90 3.27 -3.17
CA ALA A 37 -0.74 4.17 -3.23
C ALA A 37 0.23 3.85 -2.10
N ILE A 38 -0.27 3.70 -0.88
CA ILE A 38 0.56 3.36 0.27
C ILE A 38 1.24 2.00 0.08
N LYS A 39 0.49 1.00 -0.38
CA LYS A 39 1.02 -0.34 -0.59
C LYS A 39 2.20 -0.32 -1.57
N TYR A 40 2.05 0.34 -2.70
CA TYR A 40 3.11 0.36 -3.71
C TYR A 40 4.32 1.17 -3.27
N ILE A 41 4.11 2.27 -2.54
CA ILE A 41 5.22 3.02 -1.96
C ILE A 41 6.01 2.14 -1.00
N CYS A 42 5.33 1.37 -0.18
CA CYS A 42 6.00 0.53 0.81
C CYS A 42 6.79 -0.61 0.19
N ARG A 43 6.39 -1.11 -0.98
CA ARG A 43 7.02 -2.32 -1.51
C ARG A 43 8.00 -2.09 -2.65
N HIS A 44 8.12 -0.86 -3.17
CA HIS A 44 8.87 -0.63 -4.42
C HIS A 44 10.31 -1.12 -4.36
N ALA A 45 10.99 -0.94 -3.23
CA ALA A 45 12.38 -1.34 -3.11
C ALA A 45 12.56 -2.87 -3.12
N ALA A 46 11.54 -3.59 -2.65
CA ALA A 46 11.65 -5.05 -2.52
C ALA A 46 11.07 -5.80 -3.71
N LYS A 47 10.24 -5.15 -4.53
CA LYS A 47 9.53 -5.89 -5.59
C LYS A 47 9.55 -5.19 -6.94
N GLY A 48 8.76 -4.15 -7.13
CA GLY A 48 8.47 -3.61 -8.45
C GLY A 48 9.31 -2.41 -8.87
N GLU A 49 10.11 -1.89 -7.97
CA GLU A 49 11.00 -0.77 -8.23
C GLU A 49 10.26 0.43 -8.85
N ILE A 50 10.76 0.98 -9.94
CA ILE A 50 10.16 2.16 -10.56
C ILE A 50 8.71 1.90 -10.99
N GLN A 51 8.39 0.68 -11.39
CA GLN A 51 7.05 0.35 -11.82
C GLN A 51 6.05 0.48 -10.68
N ASP A 52 6.43 0.08 -9.46
CA ASP A 52 5.58 0.25 -8.30
C ASP A 52 5.37 1.73 -7.97
N LEU A 53 6.40 2.55 -8.14
CA LEU A 53 6.25 3.99 -7.91
C LEU A 53 5.37 4.64 -8.97
N GLU A 54 5.45 4.17 -10.21
CA GLU A 54 4.54 4.64 -11.26
C GLU A 54 3.09 4.26 -10.95
N LYS A 55 2.88 3.07 -10.42
CA LYS A 55 1.54 2.66 -9.98
C LYS A 55 1.04 3.54 -8.85
N ALA A 56 1.90 3.84 -7.88
CA ALA A 56 1.52 4.72 -6.77
C ALA A 56 1.11 6.10 -7.29
N LYS A 57 1.85 6.63 -8.25
CA LYS A 57 1.50 7.92 -8.88
C LYS A 57 0.12 7.87 -9.52
N HIS A 58 -0.19 6.78 -10.21
CA HIS A 58 -1.48 6.61 -10.86
C HIS A 58 -2.61 6.62 -9.84
N TYR A 59 -2.44 5.92 -8.71
CA TYR A 59 -3.46 5.93 -7.66
C TYR A 59 -3.60 7.32 -7.02
N ILE A 60 -2.50 8.05 -6.89
CA ILE A 60 -2.56 9.42 -6.39
C ILE A 60 -3.36 10.30 -7.36
N ASP A 61 -3.16 10.12 -8.67
CA ASP A 61 -3.93 10.85 -9.67
C ASP A 61 -5.42 10.57 -9.55
N MET A 62 -5.79 9.33 -9.23
CA MET A 62 -7.20 8.99 -8.99
C MET A 62 -7.78 9.77 -7.80
N ILE A 63 -7.00 9.94 -6.75
CA ILE A 63 -7.42 10.69 -5.57
C ILE A 63 -7.65 12.17 -5.94
N ILE A 64 -6.72 12.73 -6.70
CA ILE A 64 -6.82 14.13 -7.12
C ILE A 64 -8.08 14.33 -7.96
N GLU A 65 -8.33 13.44 -8.89
CA GLU A 65 -9.53 13.55 -9.72
C GLU A 65 -10.80 13.42 -8.89
N ARG A 66 -10.83 12.44 -7.98
CA ARG A 66 -12.02 12.20 -7.16
C ARG A 66 -12.36 13.37 -6.24
N ASP A 67 -11.34 13.96 -5.61
CA ASP A 67 -11.56 14.89 -4.50
C ASP A 67 -11.32 16.35 -4.85
N TYR A 68 -10.54 16.65 -5.88
CA TYR A 68 -10.07 18.02 -6.10
C TYR A 68 -10.23 18.54 -7.53
N SER A 69 -10.76 17.74 -8.41
CA SER A 69 -10.93 18.20 -9.79
C SER A 69 -12.37 18.56 -10.14
#